data_624a037c61a73551b18e9254a7e7f831
#
_entry.id   624a037c61a73551b18e9254a7e7f831
#
_cell.length_a   1.000
_cell.length_b   1.000
_cell.length_c   1.000
_cell.angle_alpha   90.00
_cell.angle_beta   90.00
_cell.angle_gamma   90.00
#
_symmetry.space_group_name_H-M   'P 1'
#
loop_
_entity.id
_entity.type
_entity.pdbx_description
1 polymer ?
#
loop_
_entity_poly.entity_id
_entity_poly.type
_entity_poly.pdbx_seq_one_letter_code
_entity_poly.pdbx_strand_id
1 'polypeptide(L)'
;MKIHKEVSGRYSWNKGLTSEEDAFVKNVMSIAGHDCVINLPHDGSCWAYGVEGVNTYFRRAGTSGPVGLEEHTSLIRTRLCDYASSDEVRAAVEQAGAHYVMMLDDKSGDDRTVVNLRYKEEDWAGIESITPETPGFSLVLSEGDMRLYRIGD
;
A
#
# COMPACT_ATOMS: atom_id res chain seq x y z
N MET A 1 26.33 -15.54 19.97
CA MET A 1 24.92 -15.73 20.34
C MET A 1 24.08 -14.47 20.19
N LYS A 2 24.51 -13.29 20.61
CA LYS A 2 23.80 -12.03 20.36
C LYS A 2 23.67 -11.70 18.87
N ILE A 3 24.71 -11.91 18.09
CA ILE A 3 24.72 -11.65 16.63
C ILE A 3 23.71 -12.53 15.89
N HIS A 4 23.54 -13.78 16.31
CA HIS A 4 22.61 -14.71 15.69
C HIS A 4 21.13 -14.33 15.96
N LYS A 5 20.86 -13.73 17.12
CA LYS A 5 19.53 -13.27 17.50
C LYS A 5 19.14 -11.97 16.79
N GLU A 6 20.11 -11.07 16.60
CA GLU A 6 19.91 -9.83 15.82
C GLU A 6 19.76 -10.11 14.32
N VAL A 7 20.52 -11.06 13.80
CA VAL A 7 20.41 -11.47 12.39
C VAL A 7 19.09 -12.21 12.15
N SER A 8 18.67 -13.10 13.08
CA SER A 8 17.38 -13.78 12.98
C SER A 8 16.19 -12.83 13.19
N GLY A 9 16.32 -11.82 14.06
CA GLY A 9 15.37 -10.73 14.17
C GLY A 9 15.24 -9.93 12.88
N ARG A 10 16.36 -9.56 12.25
CA ARG A 10 16.38 -8.89 10.95
C ARG A 10 15.87 -9.75 9.82
N TYR A 11 16.07 -11.07 9.84
CA TYR A 11 15.57 -11.99 8.82
C TYR A 11 14.08 -12.32 8.96
N SER A 12 13.51 -12.29 10.15
CA SER A 12 12.05 -12.34 10.32
C SER A 12 11.38 -11.07 9.78
N TRP A 13 12.08 -9.97 9.78
CA TRP A 13 11.76 -8.72 9.09
C TRP A 13 11.76 -8.83 7.58
N ASN A 14 12.55 -9.72 7.00
CA ASN A 14 12.59 -9.97 5.56
C ASN A 14 11.30 -10.56 5.01
N LYS A 15 10.36 -10.96 5.86
CA LYS A 15 8.99 -11.23 5.43
C LYS A 15 8.18 -9.95 5.22
N GLY A 16 8.67 -8.80 5.74
CA GLY A 16 8.11 -7.49 5.51
C GLY A 16 6.72 -7.26 6.12
N LEU A 17 6.09 -8.29 6.64
CA LEU A 17 4.74 -8.27 7.21
C LEU A 17 4.74 -8.91 8.59
N THR A 18 3.94 -8.35 9.52
CA THR A 18 3.62 -9.02 10.79
C THR A 18 2.64 -10.18 10.54
N SER A 19 2.38 -11.01 11.56
CA SER A 19 1.42 -12.10 11.46
C SER A 19 -0.01 -11.60 11.17
N GLU A 20 -0.39 -10.48 11.76
CA GLU A 20 -1.69 -9.84 11.55
C GLU A 20 -1.79 -9.25 10.14
N GLU A 21 -0.75 -8.58 9.67
CA GLU A 21 -0.68 -8.04 8.32
C GLU A 21 -0.71 -9.17 7.28
N ASP A 22 0.01 -10.26 7.50
CA ASP A 22 0.00 -11.43 6.62
C ASP A 22 -1.40 -12.07 6.52
N ALA A 23 -2.09 -12.22 7.66
CA ALA A 23 -3.47 -12.71 7.68
C ALA A 23 -4.41 -11.77 6.93
N PHE A 24 -4.27 -10.46 7.11
CA PHE A 24 -5.04 -9.46 6.37
C PHE A 24 -4.78 -9.55 4.86
N VAL A 25 -3.52 -9.62 4.45
CA VAL A 25 -3.13 -9.71 3.04
C VAL A 25 -3.64 -10.99 2.38
N LYS A 26 -3.72 -12.11 3.10
CA LYS A 26 -4.38 -13.34 2.62
C LYS A 26 -5.86 -13.12 2.31
N ASN A 27 -6.55 -12.38 3.18
CA ASN A 27 -7.95 -12.01 2.96
C ASN A 27 -8.09 -11.05 1.77
N VAL A 28 -7.17 -10.11 1.62
CA VAL A 28 -7.09 -9.23 0.43
C VAL A 28 -6.95 -10.06 -0.84
N MET A 29 -6.06 -11.04 -0.86
CA MET A 29 -5.88 -11.93 -2.02
C MET A 29 -7.16 -12.70 -2.35
N SER A 30 -7.90 -13.16 -1.33
CA SER A 30 -9.19 -13.85 -1.52
C SER A 30 -10.26 -12.94 -2.15
N ILE A 31 -10.23 -11.64 -1.87
CA ILE A 31 -11.19 -10.65 -2.39
C ILE A 31 -10.77 -10.14 -3.76
N ALA A 32 -9.52 -9.71 -3.90
CA ALA A 32 -9.01 -9.05 -5.10
C ALA A 32 -8.59 -10.04 -6.19
N GLY A 33 -8.18 -11.25 -5.84
CA GLY A 33 -7.68 -12.21 -6.81
C GLY A 33 -6.49 -11.66 -7.58
N HIS A 34 -6.60 -11.58 -8.90
CA HIS A 34 -5.57 -11.04 -9.78
C HIS A 34 -5.72 -9.55 -10.08
N ASP A 35 -6.75 -8.90 -9.55
CA ASP A 35 -6.96 -7.47 -9.76
C ASP A 35 -5.83 -6.65 -9.14
N CYS A 36 -5.46 -5.57 -9.81
CA CYS A 36 -4.44 -4.67 -9.33
C CYS A 36 -4.92 -3.91 -8.08
N VAL A 37 -4.07 -3.91 -7.06
CA VAL A 37 -4.29 -3.26 -5.77
C VAL A 37 -3.29 -2.12 -5.59
N ILE A 38 -3.76 -0.89 -5.54
CA ILE A 38 -2.93 0.26 -5.15
C ILE A 38 -2.58 0.12 -3.67
N ASN A 39 -1.36 0.41 -3.30
CA ASN A 39 -0.85 0.23 -1.95
C ASN A 39 0.09 1.39 -1.54
N LEU A 40 0.39 1.44 -0.25
CA LEU A 40 1.42 2.32 0.33
C LEU A 40 2.69 1.50 0.56
N PRO A 41 3.70 1.59 -0.31
CA PRO A 41 4.86 0.69 -0.23
C PRO A 41 5.64 0.80 1.07
N HIS A 42 5.58 1.93 1.75
CA HIS A 42 6.29 2.19 3.02
C HIS A 42 5.60 1.60 4.26
N ASP A 43 4.34 1.19 4.17
CA ASP A 43 3.64 0.50 5.26
C ASP A 43 3.91 -1.01 5.31
N GLY A 44 4.74 -1.51 4.41
CA GLY A 44 5.07 -2.92 4.25
C GLY A 44 4.25 -3.63 3.16
N SER A 45 3.23 -3.01 2.61
CA SER A 45 2.36 -3.63 1.59
C SER A 45 3.07 -3.95 0.27
N CYS A 46 4.23 -3.35 0.00
CA CYS A 46 5.06 -3.74 -1.15
C CYS A 46 5.49 -5.21 -1.11
N TRP A 47 5.53 -5.84 0.06
CA TRP A 47 5.87 -7.25 0.23
C TRP A 47 4.72 -8.21 -0.07
N ALA A 48 3.47 -7.72 -0.10
CA ALA A 48 2.28 -8.54 -0.31
C ALA A 48 2.31 -9.32 -1.63
N TYR A 49 2.97 -8.77 -2.66
CA TYR A 49 3.19 -9.48 -3.92
C TYR A 49 4.08 -10.72 -3.74
N GLY A 50 5.21 -10.56 -3.07
CA GLY A 50 6.19 -11.65 -2.90
C GLY A 50 5.74 -12.72 -1.89
N VAL A 51 4.95 -12.35 -0.90
CA VAL A 51 4.53 -13.23 0.19
C VAL A 51 3.23 -13.97 -0.14
N GLU A 52 2.21 -13.25 -0.61
CA GLU A 52 0.86 -13.79 -0.83
C GLU A 52 0.37 -13.68 -2.28
N GLY A 53 1.18 -13.13 -3.18
CA GLY A 53 0.84 -13.01 -4.60
C GLY A 53 -0.17 -11.92 -4.94
N VAL A 54 -0.45 -11.00 -4.01
CA VAL A 54 -1.33 -9.84 -4.28
C VAL A 54 -0.71 -8.99 -5.37
N ASN A 55 -1.47 -8.67 -6.40
CA ASN A 55 -1.01 -7.84 -7.51
C ASN A 55 -0.91 -6.37 -7.12
N THR A 56 0.05 -6.04 -6.26
CA THR A 56 0.29 -4.67 -5.80
C THR A 56 0.85 -3.79 -6.90
N TYR A 57 0.37 -2.54 -6.95
CA TYR A 57 0.83 -1.54 -7.91
C TYR A 57 2.26 -1.07 -7.60
N PHE A 58 2.54 -0.75 -6.34
CA PHE A 58 3.89 -0.39 -5.87
C PHE A 58 4.55 -1.61 -5.22
N ARG A 59 5.48 -2.25 -5.93
CA ARG A 59 6.12 -3.51 -5.50
C ARG A 59 7.43 -3.32 -4.74
N ARG A 60 7.82 -2.08 -4.50
CA ARG A 60 9.04 -1.76 -3.72
C ARG A 60 8.91 -0.41 -3.04
N ALA A 61 9.51 -0.29 -1.86
CA ALA A 61 9.72 0.99 -1.23
C ALA A 61 10.90 1.71 -1.91
N GLY A 62 10.69 2.96 -2.30
CA GLY A 62 11.73 3.77 -2.90
C GLY A 62 12.75 4.23 -1.86
N THR A 63 14.01 3.93 -2.06
CA THR A 63 15.11 4.43 -1.23
C THR A 63 15.68 5.76 -1.75
N SER A 64 15.36 6.13 -2.99
CA SER A 64 15.98 7.26 -3.71
C SER A 64 14.98 8.36 -4.09
N GLY A 65 13.79 8.33 -3.55
CA GLY A 65 12.69 9.24 -3.88
C GLY A 65 11.39 8.49 -4.15
N PRO A 66 10.32 9.18 -4.53
CA PRO A 66 9.05 8.54 -4.83
C PRO A 66 9.20 7.51 -5.97
N VAL A 67 8.56 6.37 -5.78
CA VAL A 67 8.49 5.33 -6.80
C VAL A 67 7.46 5.75 -7.84
N GLY A 68 7.79 5.56 -9.11
CA GLY A 68 6.90 5.94 -10.21
C GLY A 68 6.84 7.46 -10.41
N LEU A 69 7.61 7.92 -11.36
CA LEU A 69 7.65 9.34 -11.73
C LEU A 69 6.78 9.63 -12.96
N GLU A 70 6.20 8.60 -13.56
CA GLU A 70 5.26 8.76 -14.66
C GLU A 70 4.05 9.56 -14.19
N GLU A 71 3.49 10.36 -15.07
CA GLU A 71 2.40 11.29 -14.76
C GLU A 71 1.20 10.59 -14.07
N HIS A 72 0.74 9.47 -14.63
CA HIS A 72 -0.38 8.72 -14.06
C HIS A 72 -0.06 8.14 -12.67
N THR A 73 1.16 7.68 -12.44
CA THR A 73 1.59 7.17 -11.15
C THR A 73 1.70 8.29 -10.12
N SER A 74 2.19 9.46 -10.54
CA SER A 74 2.23 10.66 -9.69
C SER A 74 0.83 11.13 -9.29
N LEU A 75 -0.13 11.12 -10.22
CA LEU A 75 -1.54 11.42 -9.94
C LEU A 75 -2.13 10.44 -8.91
N ILE A 76 -1.87 9.15 -9.05
CA ILE A 76 -2.32 8.15 -8.08
C ILE A 76 -1.74 8.44 -6.69
N ARG A 77 -0.44 8.67 -6.56
CA ARG A 77 0.20 8.94 -5.28
C ARG A 77 -0.35 10.18 -4.60
N THR A 78 -0.50 11.24 -5.35
CA THR A 78 -0.78 12.58 -4.77
C THR A 78 -2.25 12.94 -4.75
N ARG A 79 -3.09 12.34 -5.62
CA ARG A 79 -4.48 12.76 -5.82
C ARG A 79 -5.50 11.64 -5.93
N LEU A 80 -5.18 10.41 -5.56
CA LEU A 80 -6.13 9.29 -5.67
C LEU A 80 -7.45 9.57 -4.92
N CYS A 81 -7.39 10.27 -3.78
CA CYS A 81 -8.59 10.67 -3.01
C CYS A 81 -9.58 11.55 -3.81
N ASP A 82 -9.14 12.16 -4.90
CA ASP A 82 -9.99 12.97 -5.80
C ASP A 82 -10.69 12.13 -6.89
N TYR A 83 -10.63 10.81 -6.83
CA TYR A 83 -11.15 9.90 -7.85
C TYR A 83 -12.58 10.25 -8.31
N ALA A 84 -13.48 10.50 -7.38
CA ALA A 84 -14.88 10.79 -7.70
C ALA A 84 -15.08 12.11 -8.48
N SER A 85 -14.18 13.08 -8.31
CA SER A 85 -14.32 14.44 -8.84
C SER A 85 -13.33 14.79 -9.97
N SER A 86 -12.34 13.92 -10.26
CA SER A 86 -11.28 14.21 -11.22
C SER A 86 -11.21 13.18 -12.33
N ASP A 87 -11.48 13.61 -13.57
CA ASP A 87 -11.34 12.77 -14.76
C ASP A 87 -9.90 12.31 -14.99
N GLU A 88 -8.92 13.16 -14.67
CA GLU A 88 -7.50 12.83 -14.80
C GLU A 88 -7.10 11.70 -13.85
N VAL A 89 -7.61 11.73 -12.61
CA VAL A 89 -7.35 10.67 -11.63
C VAL A 89 -8.03 9.37 -12.04
N ARG A 90 -9.28 9.43 -12.54
CA ARG A 90 -9.98 8.25 -13.07
C ARG A 90 -9.21 7.61 -14.22
N ALA A 91 -8.74 8.43 -15.17
CA ALA A 91 -7.93 7.95 -16.29
C ALA A 91 -6.60 7.31 -15.83
N ALA A 92 -5.96 7.89 -14.81
CA ALA A 92 -4.74 7.33 -14.23
C ALA A 92 -4.99 5.96 -13.57
N VAL A 93 -6.09 5.80 -12.84
CA VAL A 93 -6.51 4.54 -12.22
C VAL A 93 -6.85 3.49 -13.28
N GLU A 94 -7.56 3.87 -14.33
CA GLU A 94 -7.87 3.00 -15.46
C GLU A 94 -6.60 2.53 -16.19
N GLN A 95 -5.64 3.44 -16.41
CA GLN A 95 -4.35 3.11 -17.00
C GLN A 95 -3.55 2.13 -16.13
N ALA A 96 -3.63 2.26 -14.82
CA ALA A 96 -3.02 1.33 -13.87
C ALA A 96 -3.74 -0.03 -13.82
N GLY A 97 -4.98 -0.11 -14.30
CA GLY A 97 -5.84 -1.29 -14.18
C GLY A 97 -6.21 -1.61 -12.74
N ALA A 98 -6.25 -0.61 -11.87
CA ALA A 98 -6.44 -0.79 -10.44
C ALA A 98 -7.92 -0.81 -10.06
N HIS A 99 -8.30 -1.75 -9.19
CA HIS A 99 -9.67 -1.93 -8.69
C HIS A 99 -9.78 -1.77 -7.18
N TYR A 100 -8.66 -1.82 -6.46
CA TYR A 100 -8.61 -1.76 -5.00
C TYR A 100 -7.49 -0.86 -4.50
N VAL A 101 -7.66 -0.38 -3.26
CA VAL A 101 -6.63 0.32 -2.49
C VAL A 101 -6.46 -0.40 -1.15
N MET A 102 -5.23 -0.75 -0.82
CA MET A 102 -4.88 -1.39 0.45
C MET A 102 -3.99 -0.50 1.28
N MET A 103 -4.32 -0.35 2.55
CA MET A 103 -3.48 0.28 3.55
C MET A 103 -3.29 -0.68 4.72
N LEU A 104 -2.05 -0.90 5.13
CA LEU A 104 -1.68 -1.67 6.31
C LEU A 104 -1.52 -0.74 7.51
N ASP A 105 -1.22 -1.31 8.67
CA ASP A 105 -0.98 -0.55 9.89
C ASP A 105 0.18 0.43 9.71
N ASP A 106 -0.05 1.69 10.08
CA ASP A 106 1.03 2.63 10.34
C ASP A 106 1.65 2.30 11.71
N LYS A 107 2.67 1.49 11.68
CA LYS A 107 3.53 1.27 12.85
C LYS A 107 4.62 2.33 12.89
N SER A 108 4.20 3.58 13.02
CA SER A 108 5.10 4.70 13.28
C SER A 108 5.88 4.42 14.57
N GLY A 109 7.19 4.28 14.46
CA GLY A 109 8.06 3.89 15.56
C GLY A 109 8.61 2.45 15.48
N ASP A 110 8.15 1.67 14.54
CA ASP A 110 8.82 0.42 14.17
C ASP A 110 10.03 0.73 13.27
N ASP A 111 11.11 0.01 13.47
CA ASP A 111 12.35 0.12 12.68
C ASP A 111 12.12 0.07 11.14
N ARG A 112 10.93 -0.34 10.67
CA ARG A 112 10.54 -0.28 9.26
C ARG A 112 10.56 1.12 8.68
N THR A 113 10.37 2.14 9.51
CA THR A 113 10.50 3.54 9.11
C THR A 113 11.93 3.92 8.73
N VAL A 114 12.92 3.18 9.23
CA VAL A 114 14.33 3.39 8.92
C VAL A 114 14.68 3.01 7.48
N VAL A 115 13.92 2.12 6.87
CA VAL A 115 14.13 1.68 5.48
C VAL A 115 13.68 2.76 4.47
N ASN A 116 12.91 3.73 4.91
CA ASN A 116 12.33 4.75 4.04
C ASN A 116 12.77 6.17 4.40
N LEU A 117 14.09 6.38 4.39
CA LEU A 117 14.74 7.66 4.71
C LEU A 117 14.30 8.85 3.82
N ARG A 118 13.49 8.64 2.79
CA ARG A 118 13.02 9.66 1.85
C ARG A 118 11.51 9.69 1.70
N TYR A 119 10.79 9.07 2.63
CA TYR A 119 9.36 9.21 2.67
C TYR A 119 8.97 10.66 2.98
N LYS A 120 8.06 11.18 2.18
CA LYS A 120 7.42 12.47 2.39
C LYS A 120 5.93 12.29 2.29
N GLU A 121 5.22 12.73 3.32
CA GLU A 121 3.77 12.61 3.40
C GLU A 121 3.05 13.21 2.17
N GLU A 122 3.52 14.36 1.70
CA GLU A 122 2.95 15.01 0.53
C GLU A 122 3.02 14.19 -0.76
N ASP A 123 4.00 13.30 -0.87
CA ASP A 123 4.15 12.43 -2.05
C ASP A 123 3.11 11.30 -2.09
N TRP A 124 2.46 11.00 -0.98
CA TRP A 124 1.53 9.89 -0.80
C TRP A 124 0.15 10.30 -0.28
N ALA A 125 -0.07 11.59 -0.10
CA ALA A 125 -1.28 12.14 0.49
C ALA A 125 -2.56 11.72 -0.23
N GLY A 126 -2.51 11.47 -1.54
CA GLY A 126 -3.65 11.01 -2.32
C GLY A 126 -4.16 9.63 -1.91
N ILE A 127 -3.27 8.78 -1.42
CA ILE A 127 -3.63 7.43 -0.93
C ILE A 127 -3.92 7.48 0.58
N GLU A 128 -3.04 8.08 1.36
CA GLU A 128 -3.14 8.10 2.83
C GLU A 128 -4.39 8.79 3.36
N SER A 129 -4.91 9.77 2.61
CA SER A 129 -6.11 10.51 3.02
C SER A 129 -7.43 9.80 2.73
N ILE A 130 -7.42 8.62 2.09
CA ILE A 130 -8.64 7.86 1.83
C ILE A 130 -9.19 7.30 3.14
N THR A 131 -10.47 7.58 3.37
CA THR A 131 -11.25 7.11 4.52
C THR A 131 -12.53 6.42 4.04
N PRO A 132 -13.29 5.74 4.92
CA PRO A 132 -14.58 5.16 4.54
C PRO A 132 -15.60 6.18 3.99
N GLU A 133 -15.40 7.47 4.27
CA GLU A 133 -16.28 8.57 3.81
C GLU A 133 -15.80 9.21 2.51
N THR A 134 -14.62 8.81 1.99
CA THR A 134 -14.07 9.38 0.75
C THR A 134 -14.92 8.92 -0.44
N PRO A 135 -15.52 9.86 -1.22
CA PRO A 135 -16.34 9.51 -2.38
C PRO A 135 -15.56 8.70 -3.42
N GLY A 136 -16.19 7.68 -3.98
CA GLY A 136 -15.59 6.81 -4.99
C GLY A 136 -14.80 5.63 -4.42
N PHE A 137 -14.85 5.43 -3.08
CA PHE A 137 -14.24 4.31 -2.40
C PHE A 137 -15.24 3.61 -1.48
N SER A 138 -15.29 2.30 -1.54
CA SER A 138 -16.13 1.46 -0.69
C SER A 138 -15.26 0.57 0.19
N LEU A 139 -15.39 0.68 1.50
CA LEU A 139 -14.66 -0.18 2.45
C LEU A 139 -15.17 -1.62 2.31
N VAL A 140 -14.30 -2.55 1.95
CA VAL A 140 -14.66 -3.98 1.76
C VAL A 140 -14.01 -4.90 2.79
N LEU A 141 -12.92 -4.48 3.41
CA LEU A 141 -12.27 -5.22 4.49
C LEU A 141 -11.63 -4.24 5.47
N SER A 142 -11.79 -4.50 6.76
CA SER A 142 -11.25 -3.69 7.85
C SER A 142 -10.83 -4.58 9.00
N GLU A 143 -9.61 -4.40 9.49
CA GLU A 143 -9.07 -5.15 10.62
C GLU A 143 -8.03 -4.27 11.35
N GLY A 144 -8.34 -3.85 12.59
CA GLY A 144 -7.54 -2.82 13.26
C GLY A 144 -7.50 -1.54 12.42
N ASP A 145 -6.30 -1.05 12.13
CA ASP A 145 -6.08 0.11 11.25
C ASP A 145 -5.92 -0.27 9.78
N MET A 146 -5.90 -1.56 9.47
CA MET A 146 -5.77 -2.05 8.10
C MET A 146 -7.09 -1.93 7.34
N ARG A 147 -7.02 -1.53 6.08
CA ARG A 147 -8.18 -1.26 5.22
C ARG A 147 -7.94 -1.75 3.80
N LEU A 148 -9.02 -2.29 3.22
CA LEU A 148 -9.13 -2.51 1.78
C LEU A 148 -10.36 -1.79 1.27
N TYR A 149 -10.16 -0.92 0.29
CA TYR A 149 -11.25 -0.23 -0.41
C TYR A 149 -11.36 -0.74 -1.83
N ARG A 150 -12.60 -0.86 -2.32
CA ARG A 150 -12.88 -0.97 -3.76
C ARG A 150 -12.91 0.43 -4.36
N ILE A 151 -12.34 0.61 -5.54
CA ILE A 151 -12.37 1.85 -6.30
C ILE A 151 -13.56 1.83 -7.25
N GLY A 152 -14.33 2.91 -7.24
CA GLY A 152 -15.57 3.01 -8.00
C GLY A 152 -16.77 2.38 -7.28
N ASP A 153 -17.93 2.41 -7.93
CA ASP A 153 -19.20 1.86 -7.42
C ASP A 153 -19.37 0.37 -7.77
#